data_d65fd43f4501950344b646c0714752e8
#
_entry.id   d65fd43f4501950344b646c0714752e8
#
_cell.length_a   1.000
_cell.length_b   1.000
_cell.length_c   1.000
_cell.angle_alpha   90.00
_cell.angle_beta   90.00
_cell.angle_gamma   90.00
#
_symmetry.space_group_name_H-M   'P 1'
#
loop_
_entity.id
_entity.type
_entity.pdbx_description
1 polymer ?
#
loop_
_entity_poly.entity_id
_entity_poly.type
_entity_poly.pdbx_seq_one_letter_code
_entity_poly.pdbx_strand_id
1 'polypeptide(L)'
;EAAQAAEDLVSLFAHIHQTIGTLLPASNFSVALHDHLTDTVSFPYHVNERHPPPATRPLDADALCSHVIRNGQTLLLTPDTLPPSAPHMAAAPRPLYWLGVPLHTQAGVMGALVLQGYSEEARYSHRDKELLQFVSTQVASAIERTQMRNRLQQMAQYDQLTHLPNRQLFLDRLKTALTRAQRDQTLLSLLFVDLDRFKQVNDTLGHAMGDLLLQRVAQRLLECVRASDTVARLGGDEFVLLVESGHAAEDATAVAEKVLTAFIHPFDLDGNQVRMWPSIGISMYPDHGCDESLLLSHADTAMYQSKKSGGNQVRIADPTGRPGMAPQDPPQPDTPH
;
A
#
# COMPACT_ATOMS: atom_id res chain seq x y z
N GLU A 1 5.93 3.03 0.03
CA GLU A 1 5.89 1.60 0.42
C GLU A 1 5.68 0.67 -0.76
N ALA A 2 4.78 0.96 -1.71
CA ALA A 2 4.74 0.20 -2.98
C ALA A 2 6.10 0.23 -3.69
N ALA A 3 6.84 1.34 -3.58
CA ALA A 3 8.21 1.47 -4.05
C ALA A 3 9.16 0.56 -3.27
N GLN A 4 9.04 0.45 -1.94
CA GLN A 4 9.89 -0.41 -1.11
C GLN A 4 9.64 -1.89 -1.41
N ALA A 5 8.38 -2.32 -1.55
CA ALA A 5 8.03 -3.69 -1.93
C ALA A 5 8.55 -4.04 -3.34
N ALA A 6 8.54 -3.08 -4.25
CA ALA A 6 9.14 -3.24 -5.58
C ALA A 6 10.67 -3.32 -5.51
N GLU A 7 11.32 -2.51 -4.68
CA GLU A 7 12.78 -2.55 -4.45
C GLU A 7 13.22 -3.90 -3.85
N ASP A 8 12.46 -4.45 -2.90
CA ASP A 8 12.74 -5.76 -2.30
C ASP A 8 12.69 -6.88 -3.36
N LEU A 9 11.72 -6.84 -4.27
CA LEU A 9 11.62 -7.80 -5.38
C LEU A 9 12.72 -7.60 -6.41
N VAL A 10 13.05 -6.37 -6.78
CA VAL A 10 14.16 -6.08 -7.72
C VAL A 10 15.49 -6.57 -7.15
N SER A 11 15.74 -6.34 -5.87
CA SER A 11 16.94 -6.84 -5.18
C SER A 11 17.00 -8.36 -5.17
N LEU A 12 15.87 -9.03 -4.92
CA LEU A 12 15.75 -10.48 -5.00
C LEU A 12 16.08 -10.98 -6.41
N PHE A 13 15.50 -10.37 -7.45
CA PHE A 13 15.75 -10.76 -8.84
C PHE A 13 17.20 -10.52 -9.27
N ALA A 14 17.84 -9.44 -8.82
CA ALA A 14 19.24 -9.18 -9.08
C ALA A 14 20.14 -10.27 -8.48
N HIS A 15 19.86 -10.68 -7.24
CA HIS A 15 20.58 -11.77 -6.59
C HIS A 15 20.37 -13.13 -7.30
N ILE A 16 19.14 -13.43 -7.70
CA ILE A 16 18.81 -14.62 -8.50
C ILE A 16 19.59 -14.60 -9.81
N HIS A 17 19.58 -13.48 -10.54
CA HIS A 17 20.31 -13.33 -11.80
C HIS A 17 21.81 -13.57 -11.61
N GLN A 18 22.42 -12.98 -10.59
CA GLN A 18 23.83 -13.20 -10.26
C GLN A 18 24.12 -14.68 -9.97
N THR A 19 23.27 -15.35 -9.21
CA THR A 19 23.41 -16.78 -8.89
C THR A 19 23.28 -17.65 -10.14
N ILE A 20 22.29 -17.39 -10.99
CA ILE A 20 22.12 -18.11 -12.27
C ILE A 20 23.32 -17.87 -13.18
N GLY A 21 23.86 -16.65 -13.23
CA GLY A 21 25.04 -16.27 -14.01
C GLY A 21 26.33 -17.02 -13.62
N THR A 22 26.40 -17.59 -12.40
CA THR A 22 27.51 -18.48 -12.02
C THR A 22 27.37 -19.90 -12.57
N LEU A 23 26.17 -20.28 -13.02
CA LEU A 23 25.82 -21.64 -13.45
C LEU A 23 25.59 -21.73 -14.96
N LEU A 24 25.06 -20.69 -15.57
CA LEU A 24 24.62 -20.62 -16.97
C LEU A 24 24.99 -19.29 -17.60
N PRO A 25 25.15 -19.20 -18.94
CA PRO A 25 25.24 -17.93 -19.64
C PRO A 25 23.96 -17.12 -19.43
N ALA A 26 23.98 -16.07 -18.62
CA ALA A 26 22.83 -15.29 -18.24
C ALA A 26 22.94 -13.80 -18.53
N SER A 27 23.79 -13.38 -19.49
CA SER A 27 23.92 -11.97 -19.91
C SER A 27 22.57 -11.35 -20.30
N ASN A 28 21.63 -12.16 -20.77
CA ASN A 28 20.29 -11.71 -21.13
C ASN A 28 19.25 -12.55 -20.33
N PHE A 29 18.80 -11.96 -19.24
CA PHE A 29 17.91 -12.59 -18.27
C PHE A 29 16.69 -11.73 -17.97
N SER A 30 15.52 -12.35 -17.92
CA SER A 30 14.28 -11.66 -17.58
C SER A 30 13.41 -12.52 -16.65
N VAL A 31 12.71 -11.84 -15.76
CA VAL A 31 11.62 -12.40 -14.95
C VAL A 31 10.32 -11.85 -15.49
N ALA A 32 9.48 -12.71 -16.04
CA ALA A 32 8.14 -12.39 -16.50
C ALA A 32 7.13 -12.82 -15.43
N LEU A 33 6.28 -11.91 -14.97
CA LEU A 33 5.20 -12.22 -14.02
C LEU A 33 3.84 -12.03 -14.69
N HIS A 34 2.95 -12.98 -14.45
CA HIS A 34 1.60 -13.02 -14.99
C HIS A 34 0.60 -12.52 -13.96
N ASP A 35 -0.19 -11.53 -14.33
CA ASP A 35 -1.37 -11.11 -13.57
C ASP A 35 -2.60 -11.85 -14.11
N HIS A 36 -3.12 -12.78 -13.30
CA HIS A 36 -4.28 -13.60 -13.66
C HIS A 36 -5.60 -12.80 -13.75
N LEU A 37 -5.69 -11.62 -13.11
CA LEU A 37 -6.90 -10.80 -13.12
C LEU A 37 -7.03 -10.00 -14.41
N THR A 38 -5.92 -9.47 -14.89
CA THR A 38 -5.88 -8.63 -16.10
C THR A 38 -5.40 -9.40 -17.33
N ASP A 39 -4.98 -10.66 -17.17
CA ASP A 39 -4.33 -11.51 -18.17
C ASP A 39 -3.17 -10.82 -18.88
N THR A 40 -2.34 -10.11 -18.09
CA THR A 40 -1.18 -9.37 -18.60
C THR A 40 0.13 -9.96 -18.07
N VAL A 41 1.20 -9.78 -18.84
CA VAL A 41 2.57 -10.10 -18.45
C VAL A 41 3.37 -8.83 -18.24
N SER A 42 4.06 -8.75 -17.11
CA SER A 42 5.00 -7.68 -16.77
C SER A 42 6.41 -8.23 -16.61
N PHE A 43 7.41 -7.37 -16.77
CA PHE A 43 8.82 -7.74 -16.66
C PHE A 43 9.49 -6.90 -15.56
N PRO A 44 9.24 -7.21 -14.28
CA PRO A 44 9.80 -6.43 -13.16
C PRO A 44 11.33 -6.49 -13.08
N TYR A 45 11.95 -7.46 -13.74
CA TYR A 45 13.38 -7.55 -13.90
C TYR A 45 13.74 -7.96 -15.33
N HIS A 46 14.56 -7.14 -15.99
CA HIS A 46 14.99 -7.38 -17.36
C HIS A 46 16.40 -6.83 -17.57
N VAL A 47 17.32 -7.71 -17.89
CA VAL A 47 18.67 -7.38 -18.33
C VAL A 47 18.84 -7.97 -19.73
N ASN A 48 19.13 -7.15 -20.72
CA ASN A 48 19.33 -7.60 -22.10
C ASN A 48 20.26 -6.62 -22.83
N GLU A 49 21.27 -7.15 -23.49
CA GLU A 49 22.28 -6.36 -24.22
C GLU A 49 21.70 -5.68 -25.48
N ARG A 50 20.58 -6.17 -26.00
CA ARG A 50 20.02 -5.76 -27.32
C ARG A 50 18.63 -5.15 -27.25
N HIS A 51 17.92 -5.33 -26.14
CA HIS A 51 16.54 -4.87 -26.00
C HIS A 51 16.30 -4.12 -24.69
N PRO A 52 15.57 -3.00 -24.73
CA PRO A 52 15.11 -2.34 -23.51
C PRO A 52 14.05 -3.21 -22.79
N PRO A 53 13.77 -2.93 -21.51
CA PRO A 53 12.70 -3.60 -20.78
C PRO A 53 11.36 -3.48 -21.51
N PRO A 54 10.66 -4.59 -21.77
CA PRO A 54 9.36 -4.54 -22.42
C PRO A 54 8.31 -3.94 -21.49
N ALA A 55 7.38 -3.15 -22.04
CA ALA A 55 6.23 -2.67 -21.29
C ALA A 55 5.30 -3.84 -20.91
N THR A 56 4.50 -3.64 -19.85
CA THR A 56 3.41 -4.55 -19.51
C THR A 56 2.44 -4.66 -20.68
N ARG A 57 2.06 -5.87 -21.04
CA ARG A 57 1.25 -6.17 -22.22
C ARG A 57 0.34 -7.38 -21.98
N PRO A 58 -0.73 -7.57 -22.79
CA PRO A 58 -1.51 -8.80 -22.74
C PRO A 58 -0.61 -10.03 -22.92
N LEU A 59 -0.88 -11.09 -22.19
CA LEU A 59 -0.04 -12.30 -22.21
C LEU A 59 0.08 -12.87 -23.62
N ASP A 60 -1.00 -12.88 -24.39
CA ASP A 60 -1.02 -13.42 -25.75
C ASP A 60 -0.20 -12.58 -26.75
N ALA A 61 0.16 -11.34 -26.40
CA ALA A 61 1.09 -10.53 -27.20
C ALA A 61 2.55 -11.03 -27.12
N ASP A 62 2.86 -11.93 -26.18
CA ASP A 62 4.17 -12.58 -26.04
C ASP A 62 4.03 -14.09 -26.21
N ALA A 63 4.11 -14.57 -27.45
CA ALA A 63 3.85 -15.97 -27.77
C ALA A 63 4.74 -16.98 -27.03
N LEU A 64 6.02 -16.63 -26.74
CA LEU A 64 6.94 -17.53 -26.06
C LEU A 64 6.66 -17.57 -24.55
N CYS A 65 6.49 -16.41 -23.91
CA CYS A 65 6.09 -16.34 -22.51
C CYS A 65 4.68 -16.93 -22.31
N SER A 66 3.73 -16.64 -23.20
CA SER A 66 2.39 -17.23 -23.17
C SER A 66 2.43 -18.75 -23.22
N HIS A 67 3.23 -19.32 -24.11
CA HIS A 67 3.38 -20.79 -24.20
C HIS A 67 3.89 -21.39 -22.87
N VAL A 68 4.94 -20.80 -22.28
CA VAL A 68 5.52 -21.30 -21.03
C VAL A 68 4.54 -21.15 -19.86
N ILE A 69 3.88 -19.99 -19.75
CA ILE A 69 3.01 -19.67 -18.61
C ILE A 69 1.70 -20.47 -18.68
N ARG A 70 1.03 -20.52 -19.85
CA ARG A 70 -0.25 -21.24 -20.01
C ARG A 70 -0.11 -22.76 -19.93
N ASN A 71 0.94 -23.29 -20.53
CA ASN A 71 1.15 -24.75 -20.57
C ASN A 71 1.88 -25.27 -19.31
N GLY A 72 2.51 -24.39 -18.53
CA GLY A 72 3.34 -24.80 -17.39
C GLY A 72 4.55 -25.66 -17.80
N GLN A 73 5.01 -25.54 -19.03
CA GLN A 73 6.07 -26.37 -19.58
C GLN A 73 7.29 -25.54 -19.96
N THR A 74 8.45 -26.07 -19.66
CA THR A 74 9.72 -25.46 -20.05
C THR A 74 9.91 -25.54 -21.58
N LEU A 75 10.24 -24.42 -22.18
CA LEU A 75 10.51 -24.29 -23.61
C LEU A 75 11.99 -23.98 -23.83
N LEU A 76 12.68 -24.81 -24.60
CA LEU A 76 14.03 -24.58 -25.10
C LEU A 76 13.97 -24.48 -26.63
N LEU A 77 14.37 -23.33 -27.15
CA LEU A 77 14.48 -23.09 -28.60
C LEU A 77 15.96 -22.95 -28.97
N THR A 78 16.32 -23.59 -30.07
CA THR A 78 17.65 -23.57 -30.67
C THR A 78 17.52 -23.03 -32.11
N PRO A 79 18.60 -22.72 -32.83
CA PRO A 79 18.54 -22.30 -34.23
C PRO A 79 17.70 -23.23 -35.14
N ASP A 80 17.71 -24.54 -34.85
CA ASP A 80 16.99 -25.55 -35.63
C ASP A 80 15.49 -25.61 -35.31
N THR A 81 15.08 -25.16 -34.10
CA THR A 81 13.71 -25.25 -33.61
C THR A 81 13.00 -23.91 -33.47
N LEU A 82 13.70 -22.80 -33.66
CA LEU A 82 13.14 -21.44 -33.62
C LEU A 82 12.21 -21.24 -34.81
N PRO A 83 10.90 -20.92 -34.59
CA PRO A 83 9.98 -20.70 -35.72
C PRO A 83 10.42 -19.48 -36.53
N PRO A 84 10.39 -19.59 -37.87
CA PRO A 84 10.88 -18.53 -38.78
C PRO A 84 10.06 -17.21 -38.70
N SER A 85 8.89 -17.24 -38.08
CA SER A 85 7.92 -16.14 -38.10
C SER A 85 7.25 -15.88 -36.73
N ALA A 86 8.04 -15.59 -35.68
CA ALA A 86 7.44 -15.03 -34.47
C ALA A 86 7.11 -13.54 -34.71
N PRO A 87 5.84 -13.12 -34.78
CA PRO A 87 5.42 -11.80 -35.27
C PRO A 87 5.99 -10.59 -34.50
N HIS A 88 6.32 -10.75 -33.23
CA HIS A 88 6.81 -9.65 -32.37
C HIS A 88 8.33 -9.49 -32.39
N MET A 89 9.03 -10.28 -33.17
CA MET A 89 10.49 -10.19 -33.30
C MET A 89 10.95 -9.56 -34.63
N ALA A 90 10.04 -8.94 -35.37
CA ALA A 90 10.32 -8.45 -36.72
C ALA A 90 11.26 -7.23 -36.81
N ALA A 91 11.42 -6.47 -35.72
CA ALA A 91 12.16 -5.21 -35.71
C ALA A 91 13.50 -5.22 -34.95
N ALA A 92 13.91 -6.36 -34.39
CA ALA A 92 15.08 -6.42 -33.51
C ALA A 92 15.88 -7.72 -33.71
N PRO A 93 17.18 -7.76 -33.33
CA PRO A 93 18.00 -8.98 -33.50
C PRO A 93 17.38 -10.13 -32.70
N ARG A 94 17.10 -11.25 -33.39
CA ARG A 94 16.52 -12.45 -32.79
C ARG A 94 17.57 -13.18 -31.94
N PRO A 95 17.18 -13.69 -30.74
CA PRO A 95 18.06 -14.61 -30.04
C PRO A 95 18.26 -15.90 -30.87
N LEU A 96 19.48 -16.44 -30.87
CA LEU A 96 19.78 -17.76 -31.44
C LEU A 96 19.25 -18.88 -30.53
N TYR A 97 19.27 -18.64 -29.24
CA TYR A 97 18.82 -19.55 -28.19
C TYR A 97 17.84 -18.85 -27.26
N TRP A 98 16.76 -19.53 -26.95
CA TRP A 98 15.77 -19.06 -25.99
C TRP A 98 15.39 -20.19 -25.02
N LEU A 99 15.50 -19.92 -23.73
CA LEU A 99 15.14 -20.86 -22.69
C LEU A 99 14.20 -20.19 -21.70
N GLY A 100 12.95 -20.68 -21.64
CA GLY A 100 11.95 -20.21 -20.68
C GLY A 100 11.51 -21.35 -19.79
N VAL A 101 11.51 -21.12 -18.47
CA VAL A 101 11.03 -22.07 -17.48
C VAL A 101 9.91 -21.46 -16.65
N PRO A 102 8.81 -22.18 -16.38
CA PRO A 102 7.71 -21.67 -15.59
C PRO A 102 8.08 -21.52 -14.12
N LEU A 103 7.53 -20.50 -13.50
CA LEU A 103 7.54 -20.27 -12.05
C LEU A 103 6.28 -20.91 -11.46
N HIS A 104 6.41 -22.14 -10.97
CA HIS A 104 5.30 -22.88 -10.37
C HIS A 104 5.12 -22.53 -8.89
N THR A 105 3.87 -22.26 -8.52
CA THR A 105 3.41 -22.11 -7.15
C THR A 105 2.30 -23.13 -6.85
N GLN A 106 1.83 -23.18 -5.62
CA GLN A 106 0.67 -24.00 -5.27
C GLN A 106 -0.62 -23.54 -5.98
N ALA A 107 -0.71 -22.26 -6.31
CA ALA A 107 -1.87 -21.67 -7.00
C ALA A 107 -1.81 -21.81 -8.53
N GLY A 108 -0.69 -22.29 -9.09
CA GLY A 108 -0.47 -22.40 -10.54
C GLY A 108 0.83 -21.75 -11.00
N VAL A 109 0.90 -21.38 -12.27
CA VAL A 109 2.08 -20.74 -12.86
C VAL A 109 1.96 -19.22 -12.70
N MET A 110 2.83 -18.64 -11.86
CA MET A 110 2.84 -17.19 -11.62
C MET A 110 3.66 -16.38 -12.62
N GLY A 111 4.41 -17.05 -13.51
CA GLY A 111 5.30 -16.37 -14.45
C GLY A 111 6.33 -17.31 -15.07
N ALA A 112 7.39 -16.72 -15.60
CA ALA A 112 8.50 -17.45 -16.20
C ALA A 112 9.85 -16.78 -15.95
N LEU A 113 10.92 -17.59 -15.86
CA LEU A 113 12.30 -17.14 -16.04
C LEU A 113 12.68 -17.32 -17.49
N VAL A 114 13.31 -16.31 -18.08
CA VAL A 114 13.69 -16.31 -19.50
C VAL A 114 15.17 -15.99 -19.64
N LEU A 115 15.88 -16.84 -20.36
CA LEU A 115 17.26 -16.64 -20.80
C LEU A 115 17.29 -16.53 -22.33
N GLN A 116 18.11 -15.63 -22.84
CA GLN A 116 18.30 -15.40 -24.28
C GLN A 116 19.79 -15.41 -24.64
N GLY A 117 20.13 -16.16 -25.68
CA GLY A 117 21.47 -16.20 -26.24
C GLY A 117 21.52 -15.63 -27.64
N TYR A 118 22.44 -14.69 -27.91
CA TYR A 118 22.62 -14.07 -29.22
C TYR A 118 23.90 -14.50 -29.94
N SER A 119 24.66 -15.43 -29.33
CA SER A 119 25.89 -15.99 -29.92
C SER A 119 25.95 -17.48 -29.65
N GLU A 120 26.81 -18.20 -30.38
CA GLU A 120 27.05 -19.63 -30.16
C GLU A 120 27.67 -19.94 -28.78
N GLU A 121 28.31 -18.96 -28.15
CA GLU A 121 28.87 -19.09 -26.81
C GLU A 121 27.78 -19.12 -25.73
N ALA A 122 26.61 -18.51 -26.00
CA ALA A 122 25.47 -18.45 -25.12
C ALA A 122 24.40 -19.51 -25.45
N ARG A 123 24.85 -20.74 -25.83
CA ARG A 123 23.92 -21.86 -26.13
C ARG A 123 23.44 -22.53 -24.86
N TYR A 124 22.20 -22.98 -24.88
CA TYR A 124 21.58 -23.76 -23.80
C TYR A 124 21.38 -25.21 -24.21
N SER A 125 21.75 -26.13 -23.29
CA SER A 125 21.58 -27.57 -23.44
C SER A 125 20.38 -28.09 -22.66
N HIS A 126 20.06 -29.38 -22.84
CA HIS A 126 19.03 -30.05 -22.01
C HIS A 126 19.38 -30.07 -20.51
N ARG A 127 20.68 -30.14 -20.18
CA ARG A 127 21.16 -30.07 -18.80
C ARG A 127 20.91 -28.67 -18.20
N ASP A 128 21.12 -27.63 -18.97
CA ASP A 128 20.85 -26.23 -18.55
C ASP A 128 19.35 -26.01 -18.34
N LYS A 129 18.51 -26.63 -19.19
CA LYS A 129 17.05 -26.65 -19.01
C LYS A 129 16.67 -27.27 -17.67
N GLU A 130 17.20 -28.46 -17.33
CA GLU A 130 16.91 -29.13 -16.05
C GLU A 130 17.39 -28.32 -14.86
N LEU A 131 18.59 -27.75 -14.95
CA LEU A 131 19.17 -26.91 -13.91
C LEU A 131 18.31 -25.65 -13.67
N LEU A 132 17.93 -24.93 -14.72
CA LEU A 132 17.10 -23.73 -14.60
C LEU A 132 15.69 -24.09 -14.09
N GLN A 133 15.15 -25.25 -14.48
CA GLN A 133 13.87 -25.73 -13.98
C GLN A 133 13.92 -26.05 -12.47
N PHE A 134 15.01 -26.63 -11.98
CA PHE A 134 15.21 -26.82 -10.55
C PHE A 134 15.29 -25.48 -9.80
N VAL A 135 16.07 -24.54 -10.32
CA VAL A 135 16.21 -23.20 -9.75
C VAL A 135 14.87 -22.46 -9.77
N SER A 136 14.06 -22.59 -10.83
CA SER A 136 12.78 -21.87 -10.96
C SER A 136 11.80 -22.19 -9.82
N THR A 137 11.81 -23.40 -9.29
CA THR A 137 10.99 -23.81 -8.14
C THR A 137 11.39 -23.04 -6.87
N GLN A 138 12.69 -22.87 -6.63
CA GLN A 138 13.19 -22.09 -5.48
C GLN A 138 12.89 -20.59 -5.64
N VAL A 139 13.01 -20.10 -6.86
CA VAL A 139 12.70 -18.71 -7.22
C VAL A 139 11.21 -18.43 -7.01
N ALA A 140 10.31 -19.27 -7.51
CA ALA A 140 8.87 -19.13 -7.31
C ALA A 140 8.53 -19.09 -5.82
N SER A 141 9.09 -19.99 -5.02
CA SER A 141 8.87 -20.01 -3.57
C SER A 141 9.43 -18.77 -2.85
N ALA A 142 10.54 -18.20 -3.32
CA ALA A 142 11.10 -16.98 -2.76
C ALA A 142 10.22 -15.77 -3.09
N ILE A 143 9.72 -15.66 -4.31
CA ILE A 143 8.78 -14.61 -4.74
C ILE A 143 7.49 -14.68 -3.91
N GLU A 144 6.90 -15.88 -3.81
CA GLU A 144 5.67 -16.12 -3.04
C GLU A 144 5.83 -15.68 -1.57
N ARG A 145 6.92 -16.09 -0.91
CA ARG A 145 7.24 -15.69 0.47
C ARG A 145 7.40 -14.17 0.61
N THR A 146 8.07 -13.52 -0.32
CA THR A 146 8.26 -12.07 -0.29
C THR A 146 6.92 -11.34 -0.47
N GLN A 147 6.10 -11.74 -1.44
CA GLN A 147 4.77 -11.19 -1.65
C GLN A 147 3.85 -11.40 -0.45
N MET A 148 3.87 -12.60 0.16
CA MET A 148 3.07 -12.89 1.34
C MET A 148 3.51 -12.05 2.53
N ARG A 149 4.82 -11.93 2.77
CA ARG A 149 5.36 -11.07 3.84
C ARG A 149 4.91 -9.62 3.66
N ASN A 150 5.02 -9.09 2.43
CA ASN A 150 4.61 -7.72 2.12
C ASN A 150 3.10 -7.52 2.31
N ARG A 151 2.27 -8.50 1.90
CA ARG A 151 0.82 -8.48 2.16
C ARG A 151 0.50 -8.48 3.66
N LEU A 152 1.14 -9.37 4.43
CA LEU A 152 0.94 -9.42 5.89
C LEU A 152 1.35 -8.10 6.54
N GLN A 153 2.46 -7.51 6.13
CA GLN A 153 2.92 -6.22 6.62
C GLN A 153 1.92 -5.11 6.29
N GLN A 154 1.42 -5.06 5.06
CA GLN A 154 0.38 -4.11 4.66
C GLN A 154 -0.90 -4.30 5.49
N MET A 155 -1.37 -5.54 5.67
CA MET A 155 -2.55 -5.83 6.50
C MET A 155 -2.34 -5.44 7.97
N ALA A 156 -1.12 -5.57 8.48
CA ALA A 156 -0.78 -5.20 9.86
C ALA A 156 -0.63 -3.69 10.08
N GLN A 157 -0.36 -2.90 9.03
CA GLN A 157 -0.03 -1.48 9.13
C GLN A 157 -1.07 -0.54 8.51
N TYR A 158 -1.94 -1.04 7.65
CA TYR A 158 -2.93 -0.22 6.93
C TYR A 158 -4.35 -0.70 7.18
N ASP A 159 -5.28 0.26 7.20
CA ASP A 159 -6.71 -0.01 7.18
C ASP A 159 -7.12 -0.56 5.80
N GLN A 160 -7.78 -1.71 5.78
CA GLN A 160 -8.09 -2.44 4.54
C GLN A 160 -9.17 -1.73 3.69
N LEU A 161 -9.97 -0.89 4.30
CA LEU A 161 -11.04 -0.18 3.61
C LEU A 161 -10.55 1.11 2.96
N THR A 162 -9.81 1.93 3.72
CA THR A 162 -9.40 3.29 3.30
C THR A 162 -7.97 3.35 2.79
N HIS A 163 -7.18 2.30 2.99
CA HIS A 163 -5.74 2.21 2.70
C HIS A 163 -4.89 3.28 3.42
N LEU A 164 -5.46 3.94 4.43
CA LEU A 164 -4.72 4.82 5.33
C LEU A 164 -3.89 4.01 6.34
N PRO A 165 -2.84 4.57 6.92
CA PRO A 165 -2.24 4.05 8.13
C PRO A 165 -3.29 3.65 9.16
N ASN A 166 -3.17 2.44 9.71
CA ASN A 166 -4.03 2.01 10.81
C ASN A 166 -3.49 2.53 12.16
N ARG A 167 -4.16 2.18 13.25
CA ARG A 167 -3.78 2.59 14.61
C ARG A 167 -2.32 2.25 14.93
N GLN A 168 -1.85 1.07 14.53
CA GLN A 168 -0.49 0.61 14.86
C GLN A 168 0.57 1.45 14.14
N LEU A 169 0.43 1.63 12.83
CA LEU A 169 1.37 2.44 12.04
C LEU A 169 1.31 3.92 12.45
N PHE A 170 0.12 4.43 12.79
CA PHE A 170 -0.04 5.79 13.28
C PHE A 170 0.75 6.03 14.57
N LEU A 171 0.65 5.13 15.57
CA LEU A 171 1.38 5.24 16.83
C LEU A 171 2.89 5.21 16.62
N ASP A 172 3.39 4.36 15.73
CA ASP A 172 4.81 4.29 15.38
C ASP A 172 5.31 5.61 14.76
N ARG A 173 4.52 6.19 13.84
CA ARG A 173 4.82 7.49 13.24
C ARG A 173 4.80 8.63 14.26
N LEU A 174 3.77 8.66 15.12
CA LEU A 174 3.63 9.65 16.19
C LEU A 174 4.84 9.62 17.13
N LYS A 175 5.25 8.42 17.55
CA LYS A 175 6.44 8.23 18.39
C LYS A 175 7.72 8.77 17.72
N THR A 176 7.87 8.47 16.42
CA THR A 176 9.03 8.95 15.65
C THR A 176 9.00 10.47 15.51
N ALA A 177 7.85 11.06 15.21
CA ALA A 177 7.66 12.50 15.08
C ALA A 177 7.90 13.23 16.41
N LEU A 178 7.41 12.69 17.54
CA LEU A 178 7.68 13.22 18.88
C LEU A 178 9.17 13.23 19.21
N THR A 179 9.88 12.15 18.89
CA THR A 179 11.34 12.06 19.11
C THR A 179 12.09 13.13 18.31
N ARG A 180 11.66 13.40 17.06
CA ARG A 180 12.22 14.48 16.23
C ARG A 180 11.86 15.85 16.82
N ALA A 181 10.59 16.09 17.13
CA ALA A 181 10.11 17.35 17.66
C ALA A 181 10.84 17.74 18.94
N GLN A 182 11.08 16.77 19.82
CA GLN A 182 11.86 16.96 21.06
C GLN A 182 13.31 17.35 20.79
N ARG A 183 13.96 16.67 19.83
CA ARG A 183 15.36 16.94 19.45
C ARG A 183 15.51 18.31 18.77
N ASP A 184 14.61 18.60 17.83
CA ASP A 184 14.71 19.76 16.95
C ASP A 184 13.94 20.99 17.53
N GLN A 185 13.33 20.84 18.71
CA GLN A 185 12.52 21.86 19.41
C GLN A 185 11.40 22.43 18.51
N THR A 186 10.76 21.57 17.76
CA THR A 186 9.64 21.89 16.87
C THR A 186 8.30 21.54 17.51
N LEU A 187 7.22 22.12 17.00
CA LEU A 187 5.87 21.80 17.42
C LEU A 187 5.30 20.64 16.60
N LEU A 188 4.41 19.88 17.21
CA LEU A 188 3.69 18.79 16.57
C LEU A 188 2.23 18.89 17.01
N SER A 189 1.33 18.70 16.08
CA SER A 189 -0.11 18.76 16.37
C SER A 189 -0.80 17.47 15.93
N LEU A 190 -1.77 17.05 16.75
CA LEU A 190 -2.61 15.91 16.51
C LEU A 190 -4.07 16.37 16.44
N LEU A 191 -4.73 16.05 15.33
CA LEU A 191 -6.15 16.31 15.15
C LEU A 191 -6.90 14.99 15.21
N PHE A 192 -7.83 14.86 16.15
CA PHE A 192 -8.76 13.73 16.21
C PHE A 192 -10.06 14.13 15.52
N VAL A 193 -10.49 13.36 14.54
CA VAL A 193 -11.63 13.66 13.68
C VAL A 193 -12.62 12.51 13.74
N ASP A 194 -13.87 12.83 14.01
CA ASP A 194 -14.96 11.86 14.03
C ASP A 194 -16.14 12.37 13.17
N LEU A 195 -16.81 11.48 12.49
CA LEU A 195 -17.89 11.79 11.56
C LEU A 195 -19.26 11.82 12.28
N ASP A 196 -19.81 13.03 12.41
CA ASP A 196 -21.07 13.23 13.10
C ASP A 196 -22.20 12.42 12.44
N ARG A 197 -22.87 11.56 13.24
CA ARG A 197 -24.02 10.75 12.79
C ARG A 197 -23.72 9.75 11.65
N PHE A 198 -22.48 9.30 11.50
CA PHE A 198 -22.10 8.30 10.51
C PHE A 198 -23.01 7.04 10.56
N LYS A 199 -23.42 6.63 11.78
CA LYS A 199 -24.34 5.51 11.97
C LYS A 199 -25.65 5.69 11.20
N GLN A 200 -26.18 6.93 11.10
CA GLN A 200 -27.43 7.18 10.35
C GLN A 200 -27.27 6.91 8.85
N VAL A 201 -26.08 7.13 8.29
CA VAL A 201 -25.80 6.79 6.89
C VAL A 201 -25.84 5.27 6.70
N ASN A 202 -25.21 4.50 7.59
CA ASN A 202 -25.30 3.04 7.56
C ASN A 202 -26.72 2.53 7.71
N ASP A 203 -27.49 3.09 8.65
CA ASP A 203 -28.87 2.68 8.92
C ASP A 203 -29.82 3.03 7.76
N THR A 204 -29.52 4.09 7.00
CA THR A 204 -30.38 4.58 5.91
C THR A 204 -30.01 4.02 4.54
N LEU A 205 -28.70 3.98 4.22
CA LEU A 205 -28.18 3.62 2.89
C LEU A 205 -27.45 2.25 2.87
N GLY A 206 -27.28 1.63 4.03
CA GLY A 206 -26.60 0.34 4.18
C GLY A 206 -25.08 0.49 4.34
N HIS A 207 -24.46 -0.56 4.85
CA HIS A 207 -23.02 -0.59 5.18
C HIS A 207 -22.11 -0.36 3.95
N ALA A 208 -22.50 -0.84 2.77
CA ALA A 208 -21.70 -0.62 1.56
C ALA A 208 -21.56 0.87 1.21
N MET A 209 -22.62 1.68 1.42
CA MET A 209 -22.56 3.12 1.22
C MET A 209 -21.77 3.82 2.34
N GLY A 210 -21.84 3.31 3.58
CA GLY A 210 -20.98 3.77 4.66
C GLY A 210 -19.49 3.51 4.40
N ASP A 211 -19.17 2.35 3.87
CA ASP A 211 -17.80 2.00 3.47
C ASP A 211 -17.29 2.93 2.35
N LEU A 212 -18.11 3.18 1.33
CA LEU A 212 -17.78 4.12 0.26
C LEU A 212 -17.60 5.55 0.80
N LEU A 213 -18.46 5.98 1.75
CA LEU A 213 -18.28 7.28 2.41
C LEU A 213 -16.96 7.37 3.14
N LEU A 214 -16.56 6.36 3.91
CA LEU A 214 -15.27 6.33 4.60
C LEU A 214 -14.09 6.42 3.64
N GLN A 215 -14.16 5.77 2.50
CA GLN A 215 -13.13 5.88 1.44
C GLN A 215 -13.05 7.31 0.88
N ARG A 216 -14.20 7.93 0.60
CA ARG A 216 -14.27 9.32 0.10
C ARG A 216 -13.79 10.33 1.14
N VAL A 217 -14.12 10.10 2.42
CA VAL A 217 -13.61 10.90 3.55
C VAL A 217 -12.09 10.80 3.62
N ALA A 218 -11.53 9.59 3.58
CA ALA A 218 -10.09 9.37 3.60
C ALA A 218 -9.38 10.16 2.50
N GLN A 219 -9.88 10.08 1.27
CA GLN A 219 -9.32 10.82 0.13
C GLN A 219 -9.38 12.33 0.37
N ARG A 220 -10.53 12.86 0.84
CA ARG A 220 -10.72 14.30 1.11
C ARG A 220 -9.81 14.81 2.23
N LEU A 221 -9.59 14.00 3.27
CA LEU A 221 -8.64 14.34 4.35
C LEU A 221 -7.20 14.40 3.84
N LEU A 222 -6.79 13.47 2.96
CA LEU A 222 -5.46 13.51 2.32
C LEU A 222 -5.24 14.79 1.50
N GLU A 223 -6.27 15.33 0.85
CA GLU A 223 -6.20 16.59 0.10
C GLU A 223 -6.07 17.82 1.01
N CYS A 224 -6.42 17.68 2.29
CA CYS A 224 -6.33 18.77 3.27
C CYS A 224 -4.94 18.94 3.88
N VAL A 225 -4.07 17.93 3.80
CA VAL A 225 -2.76 17.89 4.45
C VAL A 225 -1.61 17.93 3.43
N ARG A 226 -0.39 18.12 3.92
CA ARG A 226 0.85 18.06 3.11
C ARG A 226 1.35 16.62 3.04
N ALA A 227 2.25 16.33 2.11
CA ALA A 227 2.88 15.02 1.97
C ALA A 227 3.74 14.60 3.21
N SER A 228 4.20 15.57 3.99
CA SER A 228 4.91 15.37 5.26
C SER A 228 4.00 14.91 6.39
N ASP A 229 2.71 15.26 6.32
CA ASP A 229 1.74 14.98 7.37
C ASP A 229 1.21 13.54 7.24
N THR A 230 0.66 13.02 8.32
CA THR A 230 0.06 11.68 8.29
C THR A 230 -1.45 11.76 8.55
N VAL A 231 -2.24 11.14 7.68
CA VAL A 231 -3.65 10.84 7.93
C VAL A 231 -3.77 9.35 8.23
N ALA A 232 -4.51 8.98 9.27
CA ALA A 232 -4.73 7.59 9.66
C ALA A 232 -6.19 7.34 10.04
N ARG A 233 -6.64 6.10 9.97
CA ARG A 233 -7.94 5.66 10.48
C ARG A 233 -7.73 4.73 11.68
N LEU A 234 -8.32 5.07 12.83
CA LEU A 234 -8.17 4.30 14.05
C LEU A 234 -9.19 3.15 14.16
N GLY A 235 -10.33 3.29 13.51
CA GLY A 235 -11.43 2.33 13.47
C GLY A 235 -12.77 3.04 13.32
N GLY A 236 -13.82 2.33 12.89
CA GLY A 236 -15.15 2.93 12.71
C GLY A 236 -15.13 4.19 11.83
N ASP A 237 -15.59 5.29 12.40
CA ASP A 237 -15.68 6.63 11.82
C ASP A 237 -14.59 7.60 12.35
N GLU A 238 -13.56 7.07 13.05
CA GLU A 238 -12.51 7.84 13.69
C GLU A 238 -11.26 7.94 12.78
N PHE A 239 -10.84 9.18 12.50
CA PHE A 239 -9.61 9.50 11.80
C PHE A 239 -8.70 10.36 12.67
N VAL A 240 -7.41 10.30 12.42
CA VAL A 240 -6.42 11.18 13.06
C VAL A 240 -5.48 11.76 12.04
N LEU A 241 -5.10 13.03 12.25
CA LEU A 241 -4.11 13.71 11.44
C LEU A 241 -2.95 14.10 12.34
N LEU A 242 -1.74 13.76 11.91
CA LEU A 242 -0.50 14.20 12.53
C LEU A 242 0.12 15.27 11.64
N VAL A 243 0.19 16.50 12.16
CA VAL A 243 0.72 17.66 11.46
C VAL A 243 2.08 18.01 12.05
N GLU A 244 3.13 17.84 11.26
CA GLU A 244 4.50 18.18 11.64
C GLU A 244 4.74 19.68 11.32
N SER A 245 4.32 20.55 12.26
CA SER A 245 4.44 22.02 12.11
C SER A 245 5.84 22.45 12.51
N GLY A 246 6.54 23.21 11.65
CA GLY A 246 7.87 23.70 11.97
C GLY A 246 7.89 24.56 13.24
N HIS A 247 7.09 25.64 13.31
CA HIS A 247 7.13 26.62 14.42
C HIS A 247 5.78 27.29 14.76
N ALA A 248 4.68 26.99 14.09
CA ALA A 248 3.42 27.70 14.32
C ALA A 248 2.27 26.77 14.72
N ALA A 249 1.71 26.97 15.92
CA ALA A 249 0.45 26.33 16.36
C ALA A 249 -0.73 26.67 15.45
N GLU A 250 -0.65 27.79 14.72
CA GLU A 250 -1.61 28.24 13.72
C GLU A 250 -1.79 27.25 12.56
N ASP A 251 -0.73 26.48 12.23
CA ASP A 251 -0.79 25.48 11.15
C ASP A 251 -1.84 24.37 11.43
N ALA A 252 -1.97 23.91 12.67
CA ALA A 252 -2.94 22.91 13.06
C ALA A 252 -4.39 23.40 12.93
N THR A 253 -4.63 24.63 13.37
CA THR A 253 -5.95 25.29 13.25
C THR A 253 -6.29 25.51 11.78
N ALA A 254 -5.35 25.95 10.96
CA ALA A 254 -5.55 26.11 9.52
C ALA A 254 -5.87 24.79 8.81
N VAL A 255 -5.22 23.68 9.20
CA VAL A 255 -5.55 22.34 8.67
C VAL A 255 -6.96 21.93 9.09
N ALA A 256 -7.34 22.14 10.36
CA ALA A 256 -8.68 21.83 10.85
C ALA A 256 -9.78 22.65 10.13
N GLU A 257 -9.55 23.94 9.91
CA GLU A 257 -10.45 24.81 9.15
C GLU A 257 -10.56 24.39 7.68
N LYS A 258 -9.44 23.97 7.07
CA LYS A 258 -9.45 23.43 5.72
C LYS A 258 -10.27 22.14 5.65
N VAL A 259 -10.19 21.26 6.65
CA VAL A 259 -11.03 20.07 6.75
C VAL A 259 -12.51 20.46 6.86
N LEU A 260 -12.89 21.34 7.79
CA LEU A 260 -14.27 21.81 7.90
C LEU A 260 -14.81 22.37 6.59
N THR A 261 -14.01 23.19 5.92
CA THR A 261 -14.36 23.80 4.63
C THR A 261 -14.55 22.76 3.54
N ALA A 262 -13.66 21.76 3.47
CA ALA A 262 -13.76 20.67 2.50
C ALA A 262 -15.05 19.84 2.71
N PHE A 263 -15.51 19.69 3.95
CA PHE A 263 -16.71 18.93 4.29
C PHE A 263 -18.03 19.67 4.04
N ILE A 264 -18.01 20.96 3.71
CA ILE A 264 -19.20 21.70 3.25
C ILE A 264 -19.77 21.06 1.98
N HIS A 265 -18.90 20.56 1.11
CA HIS A 265 -19.31 19.89 -0.12
C HIS A 265 -19.81 18.47 0.15
N PRO A 266 -20.96 18.07 -0.38
CA PRO A 266 -21.46 16.72 -0.21
C PRO A 266 -20.51 15.67 -0.80
N PHE A 267 -20.63 14.46 -0.33
CA PHE A 267 -19.94 13.29 -0.87
C PHE A 267 -20.84 12.60 -1.89
N ASP A 268 -20.30 12.33 -3.07
CA ASP A 268 -20.99 11.52 -4.07
C ASP A 268 -20.72 10.04 -3.79
N LEU A 269 -21.80 9.32 -3.49
CA LEU A 269 -21.80 7.89 -3.24
C LEU A 269 -22.64 7.20 -4.32
N ASP A 270 -22.03 6.91 -5.46
CA ASP A 270 -22.69 6.30 -6.62
C ASP A 270 -24.00 7.03 -7.04
N GLY A 271 -23.92 8.37 -7.11
CA GLY A 271 -25.05 9.24 -7.47
C GLY A 271 -25.88 9.75 -6.29
N ASN A 272 -25.67 9.23 -5.08
CA ASN A 272 -26.30 9.74 -3.86
C ASN A 272 -25.45 10.84 -3.22
N GLN A 273 -25.98 12.05 -3.14
CA GLN A 273 -25.29 13.19 -2.51
C GLN A 273 -25.52 13.16 -1.00
N VAL A 274 -24.47 12.80 -0.23
CA VAL A 274 -24.51 12.70 1.22
C VAL A 274 -23.72 13.84 1.85
N ARG A 275 -24.34 14.58 2.77
CA ARG A 275 -23.65 15.56 3.61
C ARG A 275 -23.17 14.91 4.88
N MET A 276 -21.91 15.14 5.21
CA MET A 276 -21.26 14.65 6.41
C MET A 276 -20.49 15.78 7.09
N TRP A 277 -20.51 15.80 8.39
CA TRP A 277 -19.88 16.84 9.20
C TRP A 277 -18.85 16.23 10.13
N PRO A 278 -17.64 16.81 10.28
CA PRO A 278 -16.64 16.31 11.20
C PRO A 278 -16.68 17.07 12.53
N SER A 279 -16.51 16.38 13.64
CA SER A 279 -16.11 16.95 14.92
C SER A 279 -14.62 16.78 15.11
N ILE A 280 -13.88 17.86 15.39
CA ILE A 280 -12.43 17.87 15.41
C ILE A 280 -11.92 18.33 16.78
N GLY A 281 -11.03 17.54 17.38
CA GLY A 281 -10.26 17.92 18.57
C GLY A 281 -8.78 18.03 18.25
N ILE A 282 -8.12 19.09 18.74
CA ILE A 282 -6.70 19.35 18.52
C ILE A 282 -5.94 19.25 19.82
N SER A 283 -4.85 18.49 19.83
CA SER A 283 -3.81 18.56 20.86
C SER A 283 -2.46 18.91 20.25
N MET A 284 -1.60 19.56 21.03
CA MET A 284 -0.30 20.08 20.56
C MET A 284 0.81 19.66 21.53
N TYR A 285 1.92 19.21 20.98
CA TYR A 285 3.17 19.03 21.70
C TYR A 285 3.95 20.34 21.71
N PRO A 286 4.52 20.78 22.85
CA PRO A 286 4.50 20.12 24.15
C PRO A 286 3.31 20.49 25.06
N ASP A 287 2.46 21.44 24.71
CA ASP A 287 1.49 22.12 25.56
C ASP A 287 0.42 21.19 26.15
N HIS A 288 0.01 20.17 25.36
CA HIS A 288 -1.05 19.22 25.77
C HIS A 288 -0.52 17.82 26.03
N GLY A 289 0.80 17.65 26.14
CA GLY A 289 1.43 16.37 26.49
C GLY A 289 2.76 16.14 25.80
N CYS A 290 3.59 15.30 26.43
CA CYS A 290 4.92 14.97 25.94
C CYS A 290 5.03 13.52 25.42
N ASP A 291 3.95 12.76 25.47
CA ASP A 291 3.87 11.38 25.01
C ASP A 291 2.63 11.12 24.14
N GLU A 292 2.63 9.99 23.44
CA GLU A 292 1.60 9.61 22.49
C GLU A 292 0.22 9.47 23.14
N SER A 293 0.17 8.91 24.34
CA SER A 293 -1.07 8.60 25.07
C SER A 293 -1.77 9.87 25.53
N LEU A 294 -1.01 10.84 26.06
CA LEU A 294 -1.55 12.11 26.50
C LEU A 294 -2.08 12.94 25.33
N LEU A 295 -1.32 13.04 24.24
CA LEU A 295 -1.75 13.78 23.06
C LEU A 295 -3.03 13.20 22.46
N LEU A 296 -3.10 11.87 22.30
CA LEU A 296 -4.31 11.21 21.80
C LEU A 296 -5.50 11.43 22.71
N SER A 297 -5.34 11.26 24.03
CA SER A 297 -6.40 11.42 25.01
C SER A 297 -6.94 12.86 25.04
N HIS A 298 -6.05 13.85 24.94
CA HIS A 298 -6.45 15.25 24.96
C HIS A 298 -7.16 15.65 23.66
N ALA A 299 -6.69 15.18 22.51
CA ALA A 299 -7.35 15.41 21.23
C ALA A 299 -8.74 14.75 21.18
N ASP A 300 -8.86 13.51 21.64
CA ASP A 300 -10.14 12.77 21.74
C ASP A 300 -11.12 13.50 22.67
N THR A 301 -10.66 13.93 23.87
CA THR A 301 -11.50 14.71 24.82
C THR A 301 -12.01 16.00 24.18
N ALA A 302 -11.16 16.73 23.45
CA ALA A 302 -11.55 17.96 22.76
C ALA A 302 -12.55 17.68 21.61
N MET A 303 -12.34 16.62 20.86
CA MET A 303 -13.26 16.14 19.81
C MET A 303 -14.64 15.77 20.41
N TYR A 304 -14.65 15.03 21.52
CA TYR A 304 -15.91 14.71 22.20
C TYR A 304 -16.67 15.94 22.71
N GLN A 305 -15.96 16.95 23.18
CA GLN A 305 -16.56 18.23 23.55
C GLN A 305 -17.13 18.96 22.33
N SER A 306 -16.45 18.89 21.16
CA SER A 306 -16.95 19.38 19.89
C SER A 306 -18.30 18.72 19.54
N LYS A 307 -18.40 17.39 19.60
CA LYS A 307 -19.65 16.64 19.39
C LYS A 307 -20.78 17.08 20.34
N LYS A 308 -20.49 17.19 21.64
CA LYS A 308 -21.49 17.61 22.64
C LYS A 308 -22.01 19.03 22.41
N SER A 309 -21.25 19.89 21.81
CA SER A 309 -21.61 21.29 21.53
C SER A 309 -22.36 21.46 20.19
N GLY A 310 -22.79 20.36 19.56
CA GLY A 310 -23.58 20.38 18.32
C GLY A 310 -22.85 19.82 17.10
N GLY A 311 -21.57 19.42 17.23
CA GLY A 311 -20.75 18.88 16.14
C GLY A 311 -20.30 19.94 15.13
N ASN A 312 -19.69 19.51 14.02
CA ASN A 312 -19.22 20.36 12.92
C ASN A 312 -18.37 21.56 13.37
N GLN A 313 -17.44 21.33 14.26
CA GLN A 313 -16.57 22.38 14.81
C GLN A 313 -15.23 21.82 15.27
N VAL A 314 -14.29 22.75 15.49
CA VAL A 314 -12.96 22.47 16.03
C VAL A 314 -12.92 22.87 17.49
N ARG A 315 -12.26 22.06 18.30
CA ARG A 315 -11.87 22.42 19.67
C ARG A 315 -10.40 22.08 19.91
N ILE A 316 -9.70 23.01 20.53
CA ILE A 316 -8.34 22.79 21.03
C ILE A 316 -8.46 22.23 22.45
N ALA A 317 -7.62 21.27 22.79
CA ALA A 317 -7.54 20.73 24.15
C ALA A 317 -7.19 21.82 25.16
N ASP A 318 -7.65 21.63 26.40
CA ASP A 318 -7.33 22.56 27.48
C ASP A 318 -5.96 22.19 28.08
N PRO A 319 -4.99 23.13 28.13
CA PRO A 319 -3.66 22.85 28.68
C PRO A 319 -3.66 22.52 30.18
N THR A 320 -4.74 22.76 30.88
CA THR A 320 -4.83 22.51 32.33
C THR A 320 -5.05 21.05 32.73
N GLY A 321 -5.14 20.14 31.77
CA GLY A 321 -5.02 18.67 31.99
C GLY A 321 -5.92 18.06 33.06
N ARG A 322 -7.13 18.59 33.28
CA ARG A 322 -8.13 17.84 34.06
C ARG A 322 -8.83 16.86 33.12
N PRO A 323 -8.56 15.56 33.21
CA PRO A 323 -9.39 14.58 32.52
C PRO A 323 -10.82 14.81 33.00
N GLY A 324 -11.72 15.14 32.07
CA GLY A 324 -13.14 15.20 32.41
C GLY A 324 -13.51 13.86 33.04
N MET A 325 -13.93 13.91 34.31
CA MET A 325 -14.41 12.72 35.04
C MET A 325 -15.40 11.99 34.13
N ALA A 326 -15.08 10.75 33.77
CA ALA A 326 -16.04 9.88 33.09
C ALA A 326 -17.38 9.96 33.82
N PRO A 327 -18.51 10.06 33.14
CA PRO A 327 -19.80 10.03 33.78
C PRO A 327 -19.91 8.72 34.57
N GLN A 328 -19.99 8.81 35.89
CA GLN A 328 -20.44 7.68 36.72
C GLN A 328 -21.84 7.36 36.24
N ASP A 329 -22.07 6.12 35.85
CA ASP A 329 -23.41 5.60 35.59
C ASP A 329 -24.31 5.93 36.80
N PRO A 330 -25.52 6.43 36.60
CA PRO A 330 -26.44 6.67 37.70
C PRO A 330 -26.71 5.36 38.40
N PRO A 331 -26.77 5.37 39.77
CA PRO A 331 -27.05 4.17 40.52
C PRO A 331 -28.39 3.58 40.06
N GLN A 332 -28.38 2.28 39.77
CA GLN A 332 -29.62 1.55 39.44
C GLN A 332 -30.54 1.64 40.65
N PRO A 333 -31.84 1.90 40.50
CA PRO A 333 -32.79 1.89 41.59
C PRO A 333 -32.94 0.47 42.14
N ASP A 334 -32.76 0.35 43.46
CA ASP A 334 -33.02 -0.89 44.23
C ASP A 334 -34.43 -1.38 43.92
N THR A 335 -34.52 -2.58 43.39
CA THR A 335 -35.80 -3.32 43.29
C THR A 335 -36.12 -3.86 44.69
N PRO A 336 -37.27 -3.52 45.31
CA PRO A 336 -37.70 -4.16 46.58
C PRO A 336 -38.17 -5.59 46.31
N HIS A 337 -37.87 -6.44 47.26
CA HIS A 337 -38.24 -7.86 47.37
C HIS A 337 -39.76 -8.10 47.29
#